data_2d2bf484cf9e2048ebd7527ddd9292c4
#
_entry.id   2d2bf484cf9e2048ebd7527ddd9292c4
#
_cell.length_a   1.000
_cell.length_b   1.000
_cell.length_c   1.000
_cell.angle_alpha   90.00
_cell.angle_beta   90.00
_cell.angle_gamma   90.00
#
_symmetry.space_group_name_H-M   'P 1'
#
loop_
_entity.id
_entity.type
_entity.pdbx_description
1 polymer ?
#
loop_
_entity_poly.entity_id
_entity_poly.type
_entity_poly.pdbx_seq_one_letter_code
_entity_poly.pdbx_strand_id
1 'polypeptide(L)'
;GASIAIFCITIALSFTLGTDYIPSVDAGDLNAIIELDVGVNAEETARVAVKVEQIFLEEVPELRSMYSVSGQTDQGLLTSVGFKEGINISTIGAKLVLPEDRKRSAAEIAQILRQRIEQIPEVEKMNVISGSILMDAVLGNIKPIEVKITGNNLDDIELTAARIEQKLRKLPFLVNLASSVDSGKPEIRVIVDKDKASTLG
;
A
#
# COMPACT_ATOMS: atom_id res chain seq x y z
N GLY A 1 -41.82 32.73 14.57
CA GLY A 1 -42.06 32.15 13.22
C GLY A 1 -40.78 31.98 12.41
N ALA A 2 -40.05 33.08 12.11
CA ALA A 2 -38.87 33.04 11.25
C ALA A 2 -37.72 32.19 11.81
N SER A 3 -37.45 32.24 13.10
CA SER A 3 -36.38 31.47 13.75
C SER A 3 -36.59 29.94 13.65
N ILE A 4 -37.84 29.48 13.77
CA ILE A 4 -38.20 28.08 13.61
C ILE A 4 -38.01 27.62 12.16
N ALA A 5 -38.40 28.48 11.20
CA ALA A 5 -38.20 28.14 9.78
C ALA A 5 -36.72 28.05 9.41
N ILE A 6 -35.89 28.96 9.88
CA ILE A 6 -34.42 28.91 9.67
C ILE A 6 -33.85 27.63 10.31
N PHE A 7 -34.26 27.26 11.53
CA PHE A 7 -33.81 26.07 12.20
C PHE A 7 -34.18 24.78 11.45
N CYS A 8 -35.41 24.68 10.95
CA CYS A 8 -35.83 23.52 10.13
C CYS A 8 -35.06 23.44 8.80
N ILE A 9 -34.79 24.59 8.16
CA ILE A 9 -33.98 24.61 6.94
C ILE A 9 -32.55 24.17 7.22
N THR A 10 -31.95 24.63 8.32
CA THR A 10 -30.59 24.22 8.70
C THR A 10 -30.48 22.72 8.96
N ILE A 11 -31.46 22.13 9.65
CA ILE A 11 -31.53 20.68 9.86
C ILE A 11 -31.68 19.94 8.52
N ALA A 12 -32.57 20.40 7.63
CA ALA A 12 -32.75 19.77 6.33
C ALA A 12 -31.47 19.83 5.47
N LEU A 13 -30.76 20.95 5.51
CA LEU A 13 -29.48 21.11 4.83
C LEU A 13 -28.36 20.25 5.46
N SER A 14 -28.40 20.00 6.78
CA SER A 14 -27.41 19.15 7.46
C SER A 14 -27.40 17.71 6.94
N PHE A 15 -28.52 17.18 6.47
CA PHE A 15 -28.57 15.85 5.85
C PHE A 15 -27.98 15.78 4.47
N THR A 16 -27.75 16.93 3.80
CA THR A 16 -27.10 16.99 2.50
C THR A 16 -25.58 17.19 2.61
N LEU A 17 -25.07 17.59 3.77
CA LEU A 17 -23.64 17.67 4.05
C LEU A 17 -23.11 16.28 4.40
N GLY A 18 -22.16 15.80 3.62
CA GLY A 18 -21.41 14.59 3.96
C GLY A 18 -20.69 14.77 5.31
N THR A 19 -20.68 13.71 6.11
CA THR A 19 -19.90 13.65 7.36
C THR A 19 -18.55 13.02 7.06
N ASP A 20 -17.52 13.83 6.98
CA ASP A 20 -16.13 13.35 6.99
C ASP A 20 -15.61 13.40 8.43
N TYR A 21 -15.30 12.24 8.99
CA TYR A 21 -14.87 12.12 10.38
C TYR A 21 -13.43 12.65 10.58
N ILE A 22 -12.57 12.47 9.59
CA ILE A 22 -11.23 13.01 9.52
C ILE A 22 -10.98 13.46 8.07
N PRO A 23 -10.96 14.78 7.80
CA PRO A 23 -10.66 15.24 6.46
C PRO A 23 -9.25 14.78 6.08
N SER A 24 -9.10 14.21 4.90
CA SER A 24 -7.80 13.87 4.34
C SER A 24 -7.00 15.15 4.11
N VAL A 25 -6.13 15.47 5.07
CA VAL A 25 -5.22 16.61 4.93
C VAL A 25 -4.10 16.19 3.99
N ASP A 26 -3.90 16.93 2.91
CA ASP A 26 -2.76 16.74 2.05
C ASP A 26 -1.48 17.22 2.75
N ALA A 27 -0.89 16.33 3.51
CA ALA A 27 0.36 16.58 4.24
C ALA A 27 1.60 16.55 3.33
N GLY A 28 1.44 16.23 2.04
CA GLY A 28 2.53 16.12 1.09
C GLY A 28 3.39 14.87 1.27
N ASP A 29 2.87 13.84 1.93
CA ASP A 29 3.53 12.55 2.01
C ASP A 29 3.10 11.68 0.83
N LEU A 30 4.08 11.03 0.19
CA LEU A 30 3.90 10.05 -0.87
C LEU A 30 4.67 8.79 -0.52
N ASN A 31 4.06 7.64 -0.78
CA ASN A 31 4.71 6.36 -0.57
C ASN A 31 4.38 5.43 -1.74
N ALA A 32 5.42 4.83 -2.33
CA ALA A 32 5.31 3.77 -3.31
C ALA A 32 5.89 2.49 -2.70
N ILE A 33 5.06 1.49 -2.53
CA ILE A 33 5.45 0.15 -2.11
C ILE A 33 5.42 -0.71 -3.36
N ILE A 34 6.56 -1.28 -3.73
CA ILE A 34 6.70 -2.20 -4.86
C ILE A 34 7.06 -3.59 -4.35
N GLU A 35 6.49 -4.59 -4.99
CA GLU A 35 6.74 -5.99 -4.71
C GLU A 35 7.10 -6.68 -6.02
N LEU A 36 8.26 -7.29 -6.06
CA LEU A 36 8.77 -8.07 -7.17
C LEU A 36 8.37 -9.54 -6.99
N ASP A 37 8.65 -10.35 -7.98
CA ASP A 37 8.35 -11.79 -7.95
C ASP A 37 9.04 -12.49 -6.75
N VAL A 38 8.42 -13.55 -6.28
CA VAL A 38 8.95 -14.36 -5.18
C VAL A 38 10.19 -15.11 -5.66
N GLY A 39 11.31 -14.91 -4.93
CA GLY A 39 12.60 -15.53 -5.30
C GLY A 39 13.62 -14.51 -5.85
N VAL A 40 13.21 -13.28 -6.08
CA VAL A 40 14.14 -12.19 -6.42
C VAL A 40 15.01 -11.87 -5.20
N ASN A 41 16.31 -11.66 -5.41
CA ASN A 41 17.24 -11.30 -4.34
C ASN A 41 17.18 -9.79 -3.99
N ALA A 42 17.73 -9.43 -2.83
CA ALA A 42 17.72 -8.06 -2.35
C ALA A 42 18.45 -7.06 -3.27
N GLU A 43 19.50 -7.51 -3.97
CA GLU A 43 20.27 -6.65 -4.89
C GLU A 43 19.43 -6.27 -6.13
N GLU A 44 18.69 -7.24 -6.67
CA GLU A 44 17.75 -7.00 -7.77
C GLU A 44 16.63 -6.06 -7.33
N THR A 45 16.07 -6.31 -6.14
CA THR A 45 15.03 -5.45 -5.55
C THR A 45 15.53 -4.00 -5.40
N ALA A 46 16.75 -3.82 -4.90
CA ALA A 46 17.36 -2.50 -4.78
C ALA A 46 17.59 -1.84 -6.15
N ARG A 47 17.96 -2.60 -7.18
CA ARG A 47 18.13 -2.09 -8.54
C ARG A 47 16.82 -1.60 -9.14
N VAL A 48 15.72 -2.31 -8.91
CA VAL A 48 14.39 -1.87 -9.36
C VAL A 48 13.92 -0.66 -8.55
N ALA A 49 14.20 -0.62 -7.25
CA ALA A 49 13.92 0.55 -6.42
C ALA A 49 14.58 1.82 -6.97
N VAL A 50 15.84 1.75 -7.42
CA VAL A 50 16.54 2.89 -8.07
C VAL A 50 15.81 3.35 -9.34
N LYS A 51 15.22 2.45 -10.14
CA LYS A 51 14.41 2.86 -11.30
C LYS A 51 13.16 3.65 -10.85
N VAL A 52 12.53 3.23 -9.77
CA VAL A 52 11.37 3.94 -9.21
C VAL A 52 11.79 5.30 -8.64
N GLU A 53 12.93 5.37 -7.95
CA GLU A 53 13.50 6.64 -7.47
C GLU A 53 13.72 7.63 -8.62
N GLN A 54 14.25 7.16 -9.75
CA GLN A 54 14.43 8.00 -10.94
C GLN A 54 13.09 8.55 -11.46
N ILE A 55 12.03 7.73 -11.47
CA ILE A 55 10.69 8.18 -11.85
C ILE A 55 10.22 9.30 -10.90
N PHE A 56 10.45 9.18 -9.59
CA PHE A 56 10.12 10.25 -8.64
C PHE A 56 10.88 11.54 -8.97
N LEU A 57 12.16 11.46 -9.25
CA LEU A 57 12.99 12.63 -9.58
C LEU A 57 12.57 13.29 -10.90
N GLU A 58 12.13 12.52 -11.89
CA GLU A 58 11.70 13.02 -13.20
C GLU A 58 10.30 13.63 -13.16
N GLU A 59 9.35 12.95 -12.50
CA GLU A 59 7.93 13.30 -12.56
C GLU A 59 7.49 14.26 -11.45
N VAL A 60 8.28 14.41 -10.37
CA VAL A 60 7.88 15.15 -9.17
C VAL A 60 8.85 16.32 -8.89
N PRO A 61 8.76 17.44 -9.62
CA PRO A 61 9.57 18.62 -9.33
C PRO A 61 9.26 19.24 -7.94
N GLU A 62 8.12 18.93 -7.34
CA GLU A 62 7.72 19.37 -6.00
C GLU A 62 8.38 18.56 -4.87
N LEU A 63 9.31 17.67 -5.19
CA LEU A 63 9.99 16.81 -4.23
C LEU A 63 10.89 17.64 -3.30
N ARG A 64 10.70 17.49 -1.99
CA ARG A 64 11.55 18.09 -0.96
C ARG A 64 12.60 17.11 -0.44
N SER A 65 12.19 15.89 -0.16
CA SER A 65 13.07 14.81 0.31
C SER A 65 12.49 13.45 -0.08
N MET A 66 13.35 12.47 -0.22
CA MET A 66 12.98 11.10 -0.54
C MET A 66 13.85 10.13 0.28
N TYR A 67 13.29 8.98 0.59
CA TYR A 67 14.00 7.84 1.16
C TYR A 67 13.53 6.56 0.49
N SER A 68 14.39 5.56 0.51
CA SER A 68 14.09 4.22 0.00
C SER A 68 14.54 3.17 0.99
N VAL A 69 13.70 2.17 1.18
CA VAL A 69 13.99 1.03 2.05
C VAL A 69 13.67 -0.24 1.28
N SER A 70 14.69 -1.07 1.06
CA SER A 70 14.56 -2.34 0.35
C SER A 70 15.04 -3.48 1.22
N GLY A 71 14.30 -4.60 1.20
CA GLY A 71 14.70 -5.80 1.90
C GLY A 71 13.92 -6.05 3.20
N GLN A 72 14.54 -6.81 4.08
CA GLN A 72 13.95 -7.26 5.34
C GLN A 72 14.95 -7.07 6.48
N THR A 73 14.48 -6.58 7.61
CA THR A 73 15.27 -6.53 8.86
C THR A 73 15.18 -7.87 9.58
N ASP A 74 16.24 -8.25 10.31
CA ASP A 74 16.30 -9.53 11.05
C ASP A 74 15.18 -9.70 12.09
N GLN A 75 14.64 -8.59 12.59
CA GLN A 75 13.62 -8.59 13.65
C GLN A 75 12.24 -8.12 13.19
N GLY A 76 12.05 -7.84 11.90
CA GLY A 76 10.78 -7.27 11.40
C GLY A 76 10.45 -5.91 12.03
N LEU A 77 11.48 -5.14 12.41
CA LEU A 77 11.31 -3.87 13.13
C LEU A 77 10.49 -2.87 12.33
N LEU A 78 10.70 -2.79 11.03
CA LEU A 78 9.97 -1.89 10.15
C LEU A 78 8.50 -2.29 9.99
N THR A 79 8.19 -3.58 10.04
CA THR A 79 6.82 -4.10 10.02
C THR A 79 6.03 -3.61 11.23
N SER A 80 6.67 -3.49 12.40
CA SER A 80 6.01 -3.01 13.62
C SER A 80 5.60 -1.53 13.55
N VAL A 81 6.22 -0.77 12.65
CA VAL A 81 5.89 0.64 12.39
C VAL A 81 5.14 0.84 11.06
N GLY A 82 4.56 -0.23 10.51
CA GLY A 82 3.64 -0.17 9.37
C GLY A 82 4.28 -0.33 7.99
N PHE A 83 5.59 -0.57 7.91
CA PHE A 83 6.24 -0.88 6.63
C PHE A 83 6.06 -2.35 6.26
N LYS A 84 5.85 -2.61 4.99
CA LYS A 84 5.89 -3.98 4.46
C LYS A 84 7.35 -4.37 4.22
N GLU A 85 7.79 -5.50 4.78
CA GLU A 85 9.15 -6.00 4.64
C GLU A 85 9.18 -7.32 3.85
N GLY A 86 10.23 -7.50 3.09
CA GLY A 86 10.52 -8.71 2.34
C GLY A 86 11.73 -8.51 1.43
N ILE A 87 12.45 -9.57 1.12
CA ILE A 87 13.63 -9.53 0.24
C ILE A 87 13.26 -8.94 -1.14
N ASN A 88 12.03 -9.21 -1.59
CA ASN A 88 11.47 -8.77 -2.86
C ASN A 88 10.61 -7.50 -2.74
N ILE A 89 10.67 -6.79 -1.61
CA ILE A 89 9.86 -5.62 -1.35
C ILE A 89 10.73 -4.38 -1.19
N SER A 90 10.30 -3.27 -1.78
CA SER A 90 10.87 -1.97 -1.54
C SER A 90 9.79 -0.92 -1.30
N THR A 91 10.06 -0.02 -0.37
CA THR A 91 9.23 1.14 -0.07
C THR A 91 10.02 2.41 -0.36
N ILE A 92 9.50 3.23 -1.25
CA ILE A 92 10.03 4.54 -1.59
C ILE A 92 9.08 5.59 -1.01
N GLY A 93 9.56 6.36 -0.04
CA GLY A 93 8.80 7.43 0.57
C GLY A 93 9.34 8.79 0.13
N ALA A 94 8.44 9.74 -0.06
CA ALA A 94 8.77 11.08 -0.48
C ALA A 94 7.96 12.11 0.30
N LYS A 95 8.60 13.25 0.58
CA LYS A 95 7.97 14.44 1.13
C LYS A 95 7.96 15.53 0.07
N LEU A 96 6.79 16.07 -0.21
CA LEU A 96 6.61 17.19 -1.11
C LEU A 96 6.78 18.52 -0.38
N VAL A 97 6.95 19.60 -1.14
CA VAL A 97 6.81 20.96 -0.65
C VAL A 97 5.39 21.19 -0.12
N LEU A 98 5.19 22.26 0.62
CA LEU A 98 3.88 22.59 1.21
C LEU A 98 2.80 22.73 0.14
N PRO A 99 1.53 22.46 0.45
CA PRO A 99 0.42 22.58 -0.50
C PRO A 99 0.29 23.97 -1.15
N GLU A 100 0.67 25.01 -0.41
CA GLU A 100 0.67 26.41 -0.86
C GLU A 100 1.78 26.70 -1.90
N ASP A 101 2.86 25.91 -1.91
CA ASP A 101 4.01 26.05 -2.82
C ASP A 101 3.91 25.16 -4.05
N ARG A 102 2.84 24.40 -4.23
CA ARG A 102 2.67 23.47 -5.35
C ARG A 102 1.29 23.57 -5.99
N LYS A 103 1.23 23.21 -7.27
CA LYS A 103 -0.03 23.25 -8.04
C LYS A 103 -0.77 21.92 -8.00
N ARG A 104 -0.01 20.80 -7.92
CA ARG A 104 -0.56 19.45 -7.93
C ARG A 104 -0.75 18.95 -6.50
N SER A 105 -1.87 18.29 -6.23
CA SER A 105 -2.08 17.58 -4.97
C SER A 105 -1.21 16.32 -4.88
N ALA A 106 -0.95 15.86 -3.66
CA ALA A 106 -0.24 14.58 -3.47
C ALA A 106 -0.99 13.40 -4.12
N ALA A 107 -2.33 13.45 -4.16
CA ALA A 107 -3.15 12.43 -4.80
C ALA A 107 -2.98 12.41 -6.34
N GLU A 108 -2.92 13.59 -6.99
CA GLU A 108 -2.66 13.70 -8.43
C GLU A 108 -1.26 13.18 -8.78
N ILE A 109 -0.24 13.55 -7.98
CA ILE A 109 1.12 13.07 -8.18
C ILE A 109 1.19 11.55 -7.98
N ALA A 110 0.52 11.00 -6.96
CA ALA A 110 0.46 9.56 -6.73
C ALA A 110 -0.15 8.81 -7.93
N GLN A 111 -1.14 9.41 -8.61
CA GLN A 111 -1.74 8.81 -9.80
C GLN A 111 -0.77 8.79 -10.99
N ILE A 112 0.01 9.85 -11.20
CA ILE A 112 1.04 9.91 -12.23
C ILE A 112 2.12 8.87 -11.96
N LEU A 113 2.63 8.82 -10.73
CA LEU A 113 3.63 7.83 -10.32
C LEU A 113 3.15 6.40 -10.53
N ARG A 114 1.88 6.11 -10.20
CA ARG A 114 1.28 4.79 -10.42
C ARG A 114 1.34 4.39 -11.88
N GLN A 115 0.94 5.27 -12.80
CA GLN A 115 0.95 5.00 -14.23
C GLN A 115 2.37 4.76 -14.77
N ARG A 116 3.36 5.44 -14.22
CA ARG A 116 4.76 5.29 -14.63
C ARG A 116 5.39 4.02 -14.06
N ILE A 117 5.14 3.71 -12.80
CA ILE A 117 5.67 2.52 -12.13
C ILE A 117 5.05 1.23 -12.72
N GLU A 118 3.75 1.27 -13.11
CA GLU A 118 3.07 0.16 -13.78
C GLU A 118 3.76 -0.29 -15.09
N GLN A 119 4.54 0.58 -15.70
CA GLN A 119 5.29 0.27 -16.92
C GLN A 119 6.61 -0.50 -16.65
N ILE A 120 6.98 -0.70 -15.39
CA ILE A 120 8.18 -1.46 -15.00
C ILE A 120 7.84 -2.95 -14.99
N PRO A 121 8.38 -3.76 -15.91
CA PRO A 121 7.97 -5.17 -16.05
C PRO A 121 8.32 -6.03 -14.84
N GLU A 122 9.34 -5.64 -14.07
CA GLU A 122 9.81 -6.39 -12.90
C GLU A 122 8.92 -6.19 -11.66
N VAL A 123 8.00 -5.21 -11.69
CA VAL A 123 7.09 -4.93 -10.59
C VAL A 123 5.83 -5.78 -10.75
N GLU A 124 5.66 -6.76 -9.89
CA GLU A 124 4.47 -7.64 -9.88
C GLU A 124 3.28 -6.96 -9.22
N LYS A 125 3.52 -6.33 -8.07
CA LYS A 125 2.50 -5.60 -7.33
C LYS A 125 3.04 -4.25 -6.90
N MET A 126 2.18 -3.24 -6.94
CA MET A 126 2.52 -1.92 -6.41
C MET A 126 1.35 -1.31 -5.65
N ASN A 127 1.69 -0.47 -4.70
CA ASN A 127 0.74 0.37 -3.99
C ASN A 127 1.33 1.77 -3.85
N VAL A 128 0.74 2.75 -4.54
CA VAL A 128 1.15 4.15 -4.45
C VAL A 128 0.07 4.93 -3.72
N ILE A 129 0.43 5.46 -2.57
CA ILE A 129 -0.45 6.17 -1.64
C ILE A 129 0.02 7.62 -1.44
N SER A 130 -0.95 8.54 -1.40
CA SER A 130 -0.76 9.89 -0.86
C SER A 130 -1.15 9.87 0.61
N GLY A 131 -0.16 9.94 1.50
CA GLY A 131 -0.37 9.87 2.94
C GLY A 131 0.83 9.27 3.66
N SER A 132 0.81 9.34 4.98
CA SER A 132 1.87 8.81 5.83
C SER A 132 1.59 7.35 6.20
N ILE A 133 2.50 6.44 5.84
CA ILE A 133 2.43 5.03 6.26
C ILE A 133 2.32 4.91 7.79
N LEU A 134 3.05 5.75 8.51
CA LEU A 134 3.03 5.76 9.96
C LEU A 134 1.65 6.16 10.51
N MET A 135 1.02 7.16 9.90
CA MET A 135 -0.32 7.59 10.31
C MET A 135 -1.36 6.50 10.00
N ASP A 136 -1.25 5.85 8.84
CA ASP A 136 -2.11 4.73 8.48
C ASP A 136 -1.95 3.55 9.44
N ALA A 137 -0.72 3.28 9.89
CA ALA A 137 -0.44 2.24 10.88
C ALA A 137 -1.06 2.59 12.26
N VAL A 138 -0.94 3.84 12.70
CA VAL A 138 -1.50 4.31 13.98
C VAL A 138 -3.03 4.34 13.96
N LEU A 139 -3.63 4.77 12.88
CA LEU A 139 -5.09 4.84 12.71
C LEU A 139 -5.72 3.49 12.34
N GLY A 140 -4.91 2.43 12.18
CA GLY A 140 -5.38 1.08 11.93
C GLY A 140 -5.76 0.78 10.49
N ASN A 141 -5.02 1.33 9.50
CA ASN A 141 -5.21 1.00 8.07
C ASN A 141 -6.69 1.02 7.65
N ILE A 142 -7.38 2.12 7.91
CA ILE A 142 -8.80 2.27 7.58
C ILE A 142 -8.94 2.29 6.05
N LYS A 143 -9.04 1.11 5.46
CA LYS A 143 -9.42 1.00 4.07
C LYS A 143 -10.90 1.37 3.96
N PRO A 144 -11.29 2.30 3.09
CA PRO A 144 -12.67 2.76 2.99
C PRO A 144 -13.64 1.64 2.57
N ILE A 145 -13.13 0.60 1.91
CA ILE A 145 -13.90 -0.57 1.48
C ILE A 145 -13.11 -1.82 1.84
N GLU A 146 -13.69 -2.67 2.66
CA GLU A 146 -13.17 -3.99 3.00
C GLU A 146 -14.20 -5.07 2.65
N VAL A 147 -13.76 -6.08 1.90
CA VAL A 147 -14.59 -7.27 1.60
C VAL A 147 -14.01 -8.45 2.37
N LYS A 148 -14.71 -8.89 3.40
CA LYS A 148 -14.32 -10.04 4.23
C LYS A 148 -14.98 -11.31 3.71
N ILE A 149 -14.15 -12.30 3.36
CA ILE A 149 -14.59 -13.63 2.91
C ILE A 149 -14.34 -14.61 4.06
N THR A 150 -15.37 -15.34 4.47
CA THR A 150 -15.27 -16.34 5.53
C THR A 150 -15.78 -17.68 5.02
N GLY A 151 -15.15 -18.75 5.44
CA GLY A 151 -15.52 -20.12 5.04
C GLY A 151 -14.76 -21.15 5.88
N ASN A 152 -15.08 -22.42 5.69
CA ASN A 152 -14.46 -23.53 6.42
C ASN A 152 -13.34 -24.23 5.62
N ASN A 153 -13.18 -23.91 4.34
CA ASN A 153 -12.18 -24.46 3.46
C ASN A 153 -11.33 -23.32 2.88
N LEU A 154 -10.01 -23.40 3.08
CA LEU A 154 -9.07 -22.37 2.64
C LEU A 154 -9.03 -22.26 1.11
N ASP A 155 -9.00 -23.40 0.39
CA ASP A 155 -8.95 -23.43 -1.07
C ASP A 155 -10.17 -22.73 -1.70
N ASP A 156 -11.36 -22.93 -1.13
CA ASP A 156 -12.60 -22.27 -1.58
C ASP A 156 -12.57 -20.76 -1.32
N ILE A 157 -11.98 -20.34 -0.18
CA ILE A 157 -11.79 -18.93 0.17
C ILE A 157 -10.84 -18.26 -0.83
N GLU A 158 -9.70 -18.88 -1.09
CA GLU A 158 -8.69 -18.38 -2.05
C GLU A 158 -9.26 -18.25 -3.46
N LEU A 159 -9.96 -19.27 -3.93
CA LEU A 159 -10.58 -19.29 -5.25
C LEU A 159 -11.67 -18.21 -5.38
N THR A 160 -12.43 -17.99 -4.30
CA THR A 160 -13.46 -16.95 -4.25
C THR A 160 -12.83 -15.56 -4.20
N ALA A 161 -11.78 -15.37 -3.41
CA ALA A 161 -11.02 -14.11 -3.33
C ALA A 161 -10.45 -13.73 -4.69
N ALA A 162 -9.79 -14.66 -5.38
CA ALA A 162 -9.23 -14.43 -6.71
C ALA A 162 -10.30 -14.04 -7.75
N ARG A 163 -11.48 -14.68 -7.71
CA ARG A 163 -12.61 -14.33 -8.61
C ARG A 163 -13.15 -12.92 -8.32
N ILE A 164 -13.27 -12.56 -7.06
CA ILE A 164 -13.73 -11.24 -6.65
C ILE A 164 -12.70 -10.18 -7.07
N GLU A 165 -11.42 -10.42 -6.78
CA GLU A 165 -10.33 -9.53 -7.17
C GLU A 165 -10.32 -9.27 -8.68
N GLN A 166 -10.44 -10.32 -9.50
CA GLN A 166 -10.48 -10.21 -10.96
C GLN A 166 -11.65 -9.34 -11.45
N LYS A 167 -12.81 -9.42 -10.78
CA LYS A 167 -13.97 -8.57 -11.10
C LYS A 167 -13.75 -7.12 -10.68
N LEU A 168 -13.19 -6.90 -9.49
CA LEU A 168 -12.95 -5.57 -8.93
C LEU A 168 -11.87 -4.81 -9.73
N ARG A 169 -10.85 -5.49 -10.22
CA ARG A 169 -9.81 -4.89 -11.10
C ARG A 169 -10.35 -4.27 -12.38
N LYS A 170 -11.55 -4.69 -12.82
CA LYS A 170 -12.20 -4.13 -14.02
C LYS A 170 -12.93 -2.81 -13.77
N LEU A 171 -13.05 -2.41 -12.51
CA LEU A 171 -13.75 -1.18 -12.13
C LEU A 171 -12.76 0.00 -12.12
N PRO A 172 -12.93 0.99 -13.00
CA PRO A 172 -11.92 2.04 -13.20
C PRO A 172 -11.80 3.03 -12.02
N PHE A 173 -12.77 3.02 -11.10
CA PHE A 173 -12.79 3.87 -9.92
C PHE A 173 -12.16 3.21 -8.68
N LEU A 174 -11.81 1.92 -8.75
CA LEU A 174 -11.12 1.22 -7.68
C LEU A 174 -9.61 1.26 -7.93
N VAL A 175 -8.90 1.84 -6.97
CA VAL A 175 -7.43 1.91 -6.96
C VAL A 175 -6.90 1.22 -5.69
N ASN A 176 -5.66 0.75 -5.73
CA ASN A 176 -4.99 0.10 -4.60
C ASN A 176 -5.74 -1.14 -4.06
N LEU A 177 -6.25 -1.97 -4.98
CA LEU A 177 -6.86 -3.24 -4.61
C LEU A 177 -5.78 -4.17 -4.03
N ALA A 178 -5.95 -4.60 -2.79
CA ALA A 178 -5.05 -5.53 -2.12
C ALA A 178 -5.84 -6.71 -1.58
N SER A 179 -5.35 -7.92 -1.82
CA SER A 179 -5.83 -9.14 -1.19
C SER A 179 -4.94 -9.49 0.00
N SER A 180 -5.52 -10.04 1.06
CA SER A 180 -4.77 -10.62 2.18
C SER A 180 -4.39 -12.09 1.94
N VAL A 181 -4.82 -12.65 0.81
CA VAL A 181 -4.38 -13.98 0.38
C VAL A 181 -2.99 -13.84 -0.19
N ASP A 182 -1.99 -14.26 0.57
CA ASP A 182 -0.61 -14.36 0.09
C ASP A 182 -0.39 -15.76 -0.50
N SER A 183 0.12 -15.80 -1.72
CA SER A 183 0.70 -17.03 -2.27
C SER A 183 1.86 -17.43 -1.35
N GLY A 184 1.76 -18.61 -0.73
CA GLY A 184 2.74 -19.06 0.27
C GLY A 184 4.17 -18.88 -0.24
N LYS A 185 5.02 -18.27 0.59
CA LYS A 185 6.45 -18.15 0.28
C LYS A 185 7.04 -19.56 0.23
N PRO A 186 7.86 -19.89 -0.79
CA PRO A 186 8.54 -21.18 -0.82
C PRO A 186 9.45 -21.32 0.42
N GLU A 187 9.19 -22.31 1.25
CA GLU A 187 10.00 -22.63 2.42
C GLU A 187 10.83 -23.88 2.17
N ILE A 188 12.10 -23.82 2.51
CA ILE A 188 12.94 -25.01 2.59
C ILE A 188 12.82 -25.54 4.02
N ARG A 189 12.09 -26.66 4.19
CA ARG A 189 11.98 -27.34 5.47
C ARG A 189 13.07 -28.40 5.58
N VAL A 190 14.04 -28.16 6.43
CA VAL A 190 15.06 -29.16 6.77
C VAL A 190 14.52 -30.06 7.89
N ILE A 191 14.19 -31.32 7.57
CA ILE A 191 13.76 -32.31 8.55
C ILE A 191 14.96 -33.17 8.89
N VAL A 192 15.47 -33.02 10.10
CA VAL A 192 16.57 -33.83 10.59
C VAL A 192 16.04 -35.21 11.04
N ASP A 193 16.54 -36.27 10.43
CA ASP A 193 16.30 -37.66 10.89
C ASP A 193 17.09 -37.89 12.19
N LYS A 194 16.37 -37.82 13.31
CA LYS A 194 16.99 -37.91 14.64
C LYS A 194 17.68 -39.24 14.88
N ASP A 195 17.21 -40.34 14.30
CA ASP A 195 17.78 -41.68 14.48
C ASP A 195 19.11 -41.79 13.73
N LYS A 196 19.21 -41.22 12.53
CA LYS A 196 20.48 -41.13 11.80
C LYS A 196 21.44 -40.12 12.41
N ALA A 197 20.94 -38.97 12.88
CA ALA A 197 21.78 -37.97 13.53
C ALA A 197 22.44 -38.54 14.82
N SER A 198 21.71 -39.32 15.62
CA SER A 198 22.25 -39.92 16.83
C SER A 198 23.30 -41.01 16.58
N THR A 199 23.36 -41.60 15.38
CA THR A 199 24.37 -42.57 15.00
C THR A 199 25.65 -41.96 14.44
N LEU A 200 25.61 -40.67 14.11
CA LEU A 200 26.73 -39.92 13.53
C LEU A 200 27.47 -39.04 14.54
N GLY A 201 26.98 -38.94 15.78
CA GLY A 201 27.59 -38.17 16.88
C GLY A 201 27.04 -36.77 17.02
#